data_3e1294e085dbe7f57f4798e08a004784
#
_entry.id   3e1294e085dbe7f57f4798e08a004784
#
_cell.length_a   1.000
_cell.length_b   1.000
_cell.length_c   1.000
_cell.angle_alpha   90.00
_cell.angle_beta   90.00
_cell.angle_gamma   90.00
#
_symmetry.space_group_name_H-M   'P 1'
#
loop_
_entity.id
_entity.type
_entity.pdbx_description
1 polymer ?
#
loop_
_entity_poly.entity_id
_entity_poly.type
_entity_poly.pdbx_seq_one_letter_code
_entity_poly.pdbx_strand_id
1 'polypeptide(L)'
;MSLNNTPSANRLHVALFGRRNSGKSSLINALTGQDTALVSDIPGTTTDTVSKAMEIQGIGPCLFIDTPGFDDEGELGEMRIIRTLKAIERTDIALLLCEDEAHEEEKKWMKQLEEKNIPVILLLNKADIRKDIAPTLLRIEKDCGQKPLVISAKERTGIKKIHQAILEKLPADFGQQTITGNLAKEGDLVLLVMPQDIQAPKGRLILPQVQTMRELLDKKCLVVSCTTDQIASTLQALSRPPKLIITDSQVFHTVYEQKPADSLLTSFSVLMAGYKGDIHPVSYTHLRAHETLRH
;
A
#
# COMPACT_ATOMS: atom_id res chain seq x y z
N MET A 1 -13.59 11.10 2.13
CA MET A 1 -12.16 11.47 2.05
C MET A 1 -11.79 11.52 0.58
N SER A 2 -11.01 12.48 0.13
CA SER A 2 -10.57 12.53 -1.29
C SER A 2 -9.49 11.47 -1.49
N LEU A 3 -9.60 10.64 -2.54
CA LEU A 3 -8.60 9.64 -2.95
C LEU A 3 -7.18 10.23 -3.07
N ASN A 4 -7.08 11.51 -3.39
CA ASN A 4 -5.81 12.22 -3.51
C ASN A 4 -5.06 12.40 -2.18
N ASN A 5 -5.73 12.25 -1.03
CA ASN A 5 -5.14 12.44 0.29
C ASN A 5 -4.70 11.12 0.96
N THR A 6 -5.00 9.95 0.37
CA THR A 6 -4.49 8.68 0.89
C THR A 6 -3.06 8.47 0.38
N PRO A 7 -2.06 8.35 1.26
CA PRO A 7 -0.68 8.04 0.85
C PRO A 7 -0.63 6.77 -0.01
N SER A 8 0.27 6.70 -0.98
CA SER A 8 0.37 5.52 -1.85
C SER A 8 0.71 4.25 -1.05
N ALA A 9 1.46 4.38 0.03
CA ALA A 9 1.79 3.27 0.95
C ALA A 9 0.57 2.60 1.61
N ASN A 10 -0.58 3.27 1.65
CA ASN A 10 -1.81 2.74 2.26
C ASN A 10 -2.80 2.22 1.22
N ARG A 11 -2.37 2.06 -0.02
CA ARG A 11 -3.19 1.56 -1.12
C ARG A 11 -2.73 0.16 -1.49
N LEU A 12 -3.67 -0.69 -1.86
CA LEU A 12 -3.34 -1.96 -2.49
C LEU A 12 -2.76 -1.69 -3.89
N HIS A 13 -1.51 -2.08 -4.12
CA HIS A 13 -0.87 -1.94 -5.41
C HIS A 13 -1.16 -3.17 -6.27
N VAL A 14 -1.97 -2.97 -7.30
CA VAL A 14 -2.35 -4.02 -8.26
C VAL A 14 -1.69 -3.72 -9.60
N ALA A 15 -0.68 -4.50 -9.96
CA ALA A 15 0.01 -4.31 -11.24
C ALA A 15 -0.53 -5.26 -12.32
N LEU A 16 -0.64 -4.73 -13.54
CA LEU A 16 -1.10 -5.48 -14.71
C LEU A 16 0.08 -5.88 -15.57
N PHE A 17 0.25 -7.16 -15.76
CA PHE A 17 1.29 -7.77 -16.62
C PHE A 17 0.66 -8.43 -17.84
N GLY A 18 1.40 -8.48 -18.92
CA GLY A 18 0.97 -9.10 -20.16
C GLY A 18 1.62 -8.46 -21.36
N ARG A 19 1.56 -9.15 -22.51
CA ARG A 19 2.12 -8.68 -23.77
C ARG A 19 1.49 -7.38 -24.26
N ARG A 20 2.11 -6.75 -25.24
CA ARG A 20 1.54 -5.61 -25.94
C ARG A 20 0.16 -6.02 -26.51
N ASN A 21 -0.79 -5.09 -26.44
CA ASN A 21 -2.17 -5.29 -26.91
C ASN A 21 -2.98 -6.38 -26.19
N SER A 22 -2.49 -6.98 -25.09
CA SER A 22 -3.27 -7.94 -24.28
C SER A 22 -4.49 -7.29 -23.59
N GLY A 23 -4.60 -5.96 -23.65
CA GLY A 23 -5.74 -5.21 -23.13
C GLY A 23 -5.56 -4.69 -21.70
N LYS A 24 -4.33 -4.54 -21.21
CA LYS A 24 -4.03 -4.00 -19.87
C LYS A 24 -4.68 -2.65 -19.61
N SER A 25 -4.42 -1.66 -20.45
CA SER A 25 -4.99 -0.32 -20.30
C SER A 25 -6.52 -0.31 -20.47
N SER A 26 -7.06 -1.17 -21.36
CA SER A 26 -8.50 -1.35 -21.49
C SER A 26 -9.12 -1.95 -20.24
N LEU A 27 -8.42 -2.90 -19.59
CA LEU A 27 -8.87 -3.51 -18.36
C LEU A 27 -8.86 -2.50 -17.22
N ILE A 28 -7.81 -1.67 -17.08
CA ILE A 28 -7.79 -0.59 -16.10
C ILE A 28 -8.99 0.34 -16.29
N ASN A 29 -9.29 0.74 -17.52
CA ASN A 29 -10.44 1.57 -17.81
C ASN A 29 -11.78 0.88 -17.50
N ALA A 30 -11.88 -0.44 -17.74
CA ALA A 30 -13.05 -1.22 -17.39
C ALA A 30 -13.24 -1.35 -15.87
N LEU A 31 -12.16 -1.57 -15.12
CA LEU A 31 -12.15 -1.62 -13.66
C LEU A 31 -12.54 -0.27 -13.05
N THR A 32 -11.99 0.83 -13.57
CA THR A 32 -12.23 2.18 -13.06
C THR A 32 -13.58 2.78 -13.47
N GLY A 33 -14.26 2.22 -14.44
CA GLY A 33 -15.53 2.73 -14.99
C GLY A 33 -16.81 2.13 -14.41
N GLN A 34 -16.75 1.22 -13.43
CA GLN A 34 -17.91 0.59 -12.79
C GLN A 34 -18.06 1.05 -11.34
N ASP A 35 -19.10 1.80 -11.04
CA ASP A 35 -19.61 2.15 -9.68
C ASP A 35 -18.57 2.64 -8.67
N THR A 36 -17.49 3.24 -9.14
CA THR A 36 -16.41 3.72 -8.28
C THR A 36 -16.50 5.23 -8.11
N ALA A 37 -16.81 5.63 -6.92
CA ALA A 37 -16.64 7.01 -6.51
C ALA A 37 -15.12 7.34 -6.55
N LEU A 38 -14.74 8.30 -7.40
CA LEU A 38 -13.43 8.95 -7.43
C LEU A 38 -12.29 8.11 -8.06
N VAL A 39 -12.05 8.34 -9.33
CA VAL A 39 -10.82 7.97 -10.03
C VAL A 39 -9.91 9.21 -10.11
N SER A 40 -8.66 9.07 -9.77
CA SER A 40 -7.65 10.11 -9.95
C SER A 40 -6.47 9.54 -10.72
N ASP A 41 -6.14 10.18 -11.84
CA ASP A 41 -4.86 9.94 -12.50
C ASP A 41 -3.76 10.54 -11.62
N ILE A 42 -2.79 9.73 -11.22
CA ILE A 42 -1.61 10.20 -10.51
C ILE A 42 -0.54 10.39 -11.57
N PRO A 43 -0.13 11.63 -11.89
CA PRO A 43 0.98 11.87 -12.79
C PRO A 43 2.25 11.25 -12.19
N GLY A 44 2.82 10.26 -12.87
CA GLY A 44 4.19 9.85 -12.61
C GLY A 44 5.16 10.92 -13.10
N THR A 45 6.33 10.99 -12.51
CA THR A 45 7.46 11.68 -13.12
C THR A 45 7.71 11.08 -14.50
N THR A 46 8.28 11.84 -15.45
CA THR A 46 8.44 11.50 -16.88
C THR A 46 9.05 10.12 -17.21
N THR A 47 9.37 9.33 -16.20
CA THR A 47 9.97 7.98 -16.26
C THR A 47 9.07 6.87 -15.68
N ASP A 48 7.91 7.17 -15.09
CA ASP A 48 7.11 6.18 -14.34
C ASP A 48 5.93 5.62 -15.16
N THR A 49 5.56 4.38 -14.81
CA THR A 49 4.37 3.67 -15.29
C THR A 49 3.09 4.45 -14.96
N VAL A 50 2.14 4.47 -15.89
CA VAL A 50 0.84 5.12 -15.66
C VAL A 50 0.11 4.39 -14.53
N SER A 51 -0.26 5.13 -13.50
CA SER A 51 -0.96 4.58 -12.34
C SER A 51 -2.32 5.26 -12.15
N LYS A 52 -3.36 4.47 -11.87
CA LYS A 52 -4.70 4.97 -11.56
C LYS A 52 -5.12 4.56 -10.16
N ALA A 53 -5.45 5.55 -9.35
CA ALA A 53 -5.99 5.31 -8.01
C ALA A 53 -7.51 5.15 -8.08
N MET A 54 -8.05 4.17 -7.37
CA MET A 54 -9.48 3.98 -7.22
C MET A 54 -9.80 3.34 -5.87
N GLU A 55 -11.04 3.44 -5.43
CA GLU A 55 -11.54 2.73 -4.26
C GLU A 55 -12.38 1.55 -4.70
N ILE A 56 -12.04 0.36 -4.21
CA ILE A 56 -12.81 -0.86 -4.45
C ILE A 56 -13.59 -1.19 -3.19
N GLN A 57 -14.90 -1.37 -3.33
CA GLN A 57 -15.77 -1.74 -2.22
C GLN A 57 -15.31 -3.08 -1.60
N GLY A 58 -15.10 -3.07 -0.27
CA GLY A 58 -14.62 -4.24 0.47
C GLY A 58 -13.10 -4.39 0.53
N ILE A 59 -12.34 -3.63 -0.30
CA ILE A 59 -10.87 -3.64 -0.29
C ILE A 59 -10.34 -2.29 0.21
N GLY A 60 -10.97 -1.18 -0.18
CA GLY A 60 -10.51 0.17 0.11
C GLY A 60 -9.71 0.79 -1.05
N PRO A 61 -8.80 1.74 -0.73
CA PRO A 61 -8.03 2.44 -1.75
C PRO A 61 -7.01 1.54 -2.44
N CYS A 62 -7.08 1.50 -3.76
CA CYS A 62 -6.19 0.71 -4.63
C CYS A 62 -5.43 1.62 -5.59
N LEU A 63 -4.25 1.17 -6.01
CA LEU A 63 -3.46 1.78 -7.07
C LEU A 63 -3.21 0.75 -8.17
N PHE A 64 -3.81 0.95 -9.33
CA PHE A 64 -3.57 0.11 -10.50
C PHE A 64 -2.38 0.64 -11.28
N ILE A 65 -1.40 -0.23 -11.53
CA ILE A 65 -0.14 0.09 -12.21
C ILE A 65 -0.17 -0.57 -13.58
N ASP A 66 -0.17 0.23 -14.65
CA ASP A 66 -0.04 -0.27 -16.02
C ASP A 66 1.43 -0.51 -16.34
N THR A 67 1.81 -1.77 -16.55
CA THR A 67 3.18 -2.09 -16.94
C THR A 67 3.34 -2.08 -18.47
N PRO A 68 4.52 -1.72 -19.00
CA PRO A 68 4.80 -1.89 -20.42
C PRO A 68 4.62 -3.34 -20.86
N GLY A 69 4.22 -3.57 -22.10
CA GLY A 69 4.26 -4.92 -22.70
C GLY A 69 5.71 -5.43 -22.77
N PHE A 70 5.91 -6.73 -22.57
CA PHE A 70 7.24 -7.34 -22.45
C PHE A 70 7.73 -8.07 -23.71
N ASP A 71 7.06 -7.83 -24.82
CA ASP A 71 7.32 -8.45 -26.14
C ASP A 71 8.04 -7.49 -27.13
N ASP A 72 8.65 -6.40 -26.64
CA ASP A 72 9.40 -5.49 -27.49
C ASP A 72 10.91 -5.77 -27.44
N GLU A 73 11.53 -5.90 -28.61
CA GLU A 73 12.97 -6.09 -28.78
C GLU A 73 13.72 -4.76 -28.92
N GLY A 74 15.02 -4.72 -28.55
CA GLY A 74 15.92 -3.58 -28.71
C GLY A 74 16.12 -2.73 -27.45
N GLU A 75 16.84 -1.61 -27.58
CA GLU A 75 17.20 -0.70 -26.44
C GLU A 75 15.96 -0.20 -25.65
N LEU A 76 14.85 -0.01 -26.34
CA LEU A 76 13.56 0.32 -25.69
C LEU A 76 13.03 -0.85 -24.85
N GLY A 77 13.34 -2.10 -25.22
CA GLY A 77 12.96 -3.31 -24.48
C GLY A 77 13.66 -3.38 -23.12
N GLU A 78 14.95 -3.11 -23.04
CA GLU A 78 15.69 -3.14 -21.78
C GLU A 78 15.16 -2.10 -20.77
N MET A 79 14.87 -0.89 -21.22
CA MET A 79 14.28 0.14 -20.36
C MET A 79 12.89 -0.27 -19.85
N ARG A 80 12.10 -1.00 -20.66
CA ARG A 80 10.78 -1.51 -20.26
C ARG A 80 10.87 -2.65 -19.26
N ILE A 81 11.84 -3.55 -19.43
CA ILE A 81 12.12 -4.62 -18.45
C ILE A 81 12.48 -4.00 -17.10
N ILE A 82 13.36 -2.99 -17.07
CA ILE A 82 13.72 -2.28 -15.83
C ILE A 82 12.49 -1.64 -15.19
N ARG A 83 11.61 -1.02 -15.97
CA ARG A 83 10.36 -0.44 -15.45
C ARG A 83 9.42 -1.49 -14.89
N THR A 84 9.30 -2.62 -15.58
CA THR A 84 8.49 -3.75 -15.12
C THR A 84 9.05 -4.34 -13.83
N LEU A 85 10.37 -4.49 -13.69
CA LEU A 85 11.01 -4.94 -12.46
C LEU A 85 10.77 -3.97 -11.29
N LYS A 86 10.85 -2.66 -11.53
CA LYS A 86 10.50 -1.64 -10.53
C LYS A 86 9.02 -1.68 -10.13
N ALA A 87 8.13 -1.99 -11.08
CA ALA A 87 6.72 -2.16 -10.79
C ALA A 87 6.49 -3.38 -9.87
N ILE A 88 7.21 -4.49 -10.11
CA ILE A 88 7.15 -5.70 -9.29
C ILE A 88 7.50 -5.39 -7.82
N GLU A 89 8.52 -4.57 -7.55
CA GLU A 89 8.94 -4.23 -6.19
C GLU A 89 7.85 -3.52 -5.36
N ARG A 90 6.87 -2.95 -6.03
CA ARG A 90 5.75 -2.21 -5.40
C ARG A 90 4.42 -2.96 -5.53
N THR A 91 4.42 -4.18 -6.05
CA THR A 91 3.20 -4.93 -6.36
C THR A 91 2.79 -5.81 -5.20
N ASP A 92 1.58 -5.64 -4.70
CA ASP A 92 0.98 -6.51 -3.70
C ASP A 92 0.22 -7.67 -4.35
N ILE A 93 -0.44 -7.43 -5.49
CA ILE A 93 -1.17 -8.43 -6.30
C ILE A 93 -0.90 -8.17 -7.78
N ALA A 94 -0.62 -9.23 -8.52
CA ALA A 94 -0.42 -9.18 -9.97
C ALA A 94 -1.64 -9.70 -10.74
N LEU A 95 -2.07 -8.95 -11.76
CA LEU A 95 -3.02 -9.41 -12.77
C LEU A 95 -2.23 -9.75 -14.03
N LEU A 96 -2.12 -11.03 -14.38
CA LEU A 96 -1.42 -11.49 -15.57
C LEU A 96 -2.42 -11.78 -16.69
N LEU A 97 -2.35 -10.99 -17.76
CA LEU A 97 -3.27 -11.08 -18.89
C LEU A 97 -2.69 -11.96 -20.01
N CYS A 98 -3.44 -13.01 -20.36
CA CYS A 98 -3.22 -13.83 -21.55
C CYS A 98 -4.30 -13.52 -22.58
N GLU A 99 -3.94 -13.63 -23.86
CA GLU A 99 -4.89 -13.50 -24.99
C GLU A 99 -5.41 -14.85 -25.47
N ASP A 100 -4.52 -15.78 -25.75
CA ASP A 100 -4.82 -17.08 -26.36
C ASP A 100 -4.20 -18.23 -25.54
N GLU A 101 -2.90 -18.42 -25.63
CA GLU A 101 -2.16 -19.39 -24.83
C GLU A 101 -1.16 -18.67 -23.92
N ALA A 102 -0.65 -19.36 -22.93
CA ALA A 102 0.46 -18.82 -22.14
C ALA A 102 1.75 -19.01 -22.92
N HIS A 103 2.29 -17.89 -23.42
CA HIS A 103 3.58 -17.88 -24.09
C HIS A 103 4.73 -17.96 -23.09
N GLU A 104 5.95 -18.13 -23.58
CA GLU A 104 7.13 -18.27 -22.72
C GLU A 104 7.35 -17.02 -21.83
N GLU A 105 6.98 -15.83 -22.32
CA GLU A 105 7.05 -14.59 -21.57
C GLU A 105 6.09 -14.58 -20.38
N GLU A 106 4.83 -14.97 -20.56
CA GLU A 106 3.86 -15.04 -19.47
C GLU A 106 4.28 -16.07 -18.42
N LYS A 107 4.79 -17.24 -18.84
CA LYS A 107 5.33 -18.27 -17.95
C LYS A 107 6.52 -17.74 -17.15
N LYS A 108 7.44 -17.02 -17.79
CA LYS A 108 8.60 -16.41 -17.16
C LYS A 108 8.19 -15.39 -16.10
N TRP A 109 7.24 -14.52 -16.44
CA TRP A 109 6.76 -13.52 -15.49
C TRP A 109 5.98 -14.14 -14.33
N MET A 110 5.17 -15.15 -14.60
CA MET A 110 4.48 -15.90 -13.55
C MET A 110 5.47 -16.47 -12.54
N LYS A 111 6.53 -17.13 -13.04
CA LYS A 111 7.59 -17.68 -12.19
C LYS A 111 8.31 -16.58 -11.37
N GLN A 112 8.63 -15.45 -11.98
CA GLN A 112 9.28 -14.32 -11.27
C GLN A 112 8.40 -13.71 -10.17
N LEU A 113 7.09 -13.62 -10.40
CA LEU A 113 6.13 -13.14 -9.41
C LEU A 113 5.98 -14.14 -8.25
N GLU A 114 5.93 -15.44 -8.57
CA GLU A 114 5.88 -16.51 -7.57
C GLU A 114 7.15 -16.56 -6.72
N GLU A 115 8.34 -16.43 -7.32
CA GLU A 115 9.63 -16.35 -6.59
C GLU A 115 9.68 -15.18 -5.60
N LYS A 116 8.94 -14.11 -5.88
CA LYS A 116 8.80 -12.95 -4.99
C LYS A 116 7.59 -13.05 -4.04
N ASN A 117 6.90 -14.19 -4.00
CA ASN A 117 5.69 -14.42 -3.22
C ASN A 117 4.55 -13.41 -3.50
N ILE A 118 4.47 -12.90 -4.73
CA ILE A 118 3.40 -12.00 -5.15
C ILE A 118 2.23 -12.86 -5.66
N PRO A 119 1.02 -12.75 -5.07
CA PRO A 119 -0.16 -13.46 -5.55
C PRO A 119 -0.49 -13.07 -6.98
N VAL A 120 -0.67 -14.06 -7.87
CA VAL A 120 -1.00 -13.85 -9.28
C VAL A 120 -2.45 -14.24 -9.54
N ILE A 121 -3.21 -13.36 -10.19
CA ILE A 121 -4.52 -13.65 -10.75
C ILE A 121 -4.36 -13.73 -12.27
N LEU A 122 -4.54 -14.92 -12.81
CA LEU A 122 -4.41 -15.17 -14.24
C LEU A 122 -5.72 -14.83 -14.95
N LEU A 123 -5.66 -14.04 -16.02
CA LEU A 123 -6.80 -13.54 -16.77
C LEU A 123 -6.71 -13.96 -18.25
N LEU A 124 -7.76 -14.59 -18.78
CA LEU A 124 -7.95 -14.75 -20.22
C LEU A 124 -8.87 -13.63 -20.70
N ASN A 125 -8.25 -12.64 -21.38
CA ASN A 125 -8.97 -11.46 -21.89
C ASN A 125 -9.49 -11.70 -23.33
N LYS A 126 -10.30 -10.75 -23.82
CA LYS A 126 -10.89 -10.74 -25.17
C LYS A 126 -11.81 -11.95 -25.42
N ALA A 127 -12.56 -12.34 -24.39
CA ALA A 127 -13.52 -13.45 -24.53
C ALA A 127 -14.64 -13.16 -25.55
N ASP A 128 -14.90 -11.87 -25.83
CA ASP A 128 -15.91 -11.39 -26.78
C ASP A 128 -15.64 -11.79 -28.23
N ILE A 129 -14.39 -12.00 -28.59
CA ILE A 129 -14.02 -12.38 -29.98
C ILE A 129 -13.82 -13.89 -30.17
N ARG A 130 -13.99 -14.70 -29.12
CA ARG A 130 -13.73 -16.14 -29.13
C ARG A 130 -15.02 -16.93 -29.23
N LYS A 131 -15.07 -17.85 -30.21
CA LYS A 131 -16.22 -18.77 -30.38
C LYS A 131 -16.17 -19.96 -29.41
N ASP A 132 -14.98 -20.47 -29.13
CA ASP A 132 -14.77 -21.57 -28.18
C ASP A 132 -13.58 -21.25 -27.27
N ILE A 133 -13.85 -21.16 -25.99
CA ILE A 133 -12.88 -20.79 -24.95
C ILE A 133 -12.30 -22.05 -24.27
N ALA A 134 -13.01 -23.18 -24.29
CA ALA A 134 -12.66 -24.35 -23.50
C ALA A 134 -11.27 -24.93 -23.82
N PRO A 135 -10.83 -25.07 -25.07
CA PRO A 135 -9.50 -25.55 -25.37
C PRO A 135 -8.39 -24.61 -24.88
N THR A 136 -8.62 -23.29 -25.01
CA THR A 136 -7.68 -22.27 -24.56
C THR A 136 -7.52 -22.30 -23.05
N LEU A 137 -8.62 -22.43 -22.29
CA LEU A 137 -8.59 -22.54 -20.84
C LEU A 137 -7.77 -23.74 -20.37
N LEU A 138 -7.99 -24.93 -20.97
CA LEU A 138 -7.26 -26.14 -20.60
C LEU A 138 -5.76 -26.01 -20.89
N ARG A 139 -5.40 -25.33 -21.98
CA ARG A 139 -4.01 -25.08 -22.34
C ARG A 139 -3.33 -24.17 -21.34
N ILE A 140 -3.93 -23.02 -21.03
CA ILE A 140 -3.38 -22.05 -20.06
C ILE A 140 -3.29 -22.68 -18.67
N GLU A 141 -4.31 -23.42 -18.25
CA GLU A 141 -4.31 -24.12 -16.94
C GLU A 141 -3.18 -25.14 -16.86
N LYS A 142 -2.95 -25.92 -17.95
CA LYS A 142 -1.83 -26.85 -18.01
C LYS A 142 -0.47 -26.15 -17.96
N ASP A 143 -0.33 -25.04 -18.66
CA ASP A 143 0.94 -24.31 -18.80
C ASP A 143 1.30 -23.49 -17.55
N CYS A 144 0.31 -22.93 -16.87
CA CYS A 144 0.48 -22.04 -15.72
C CYS A 144 0.09 -22.66 -14.37
N GLY A 145 -0.44 -23.90 -14.36
CA GLY A 145 -0.87 -24.58 -13.14
C GLY A 145 -2.08 -23.92 -12.43
N GLN A 146 -2.67 -22.88 -13.05
CA GLN A 146 -3.78 -22.12 -12.50
C GLN A 146 -4.83 -21.85 -13.58
N LYS A 147 -6.11 -22.05 -13.24
CA LYS A 147 -7.23 -21.75 -14.14
C LYS A 147 -7.41 -20.24 -14.28
N PRO A 148 -7.39 -19.68 -15.50
CA PRO A 148 -7.58 -18.26 -15.70
C PRO A 148 -9.04 -17.85 -15.51
N LEU A 149 -9.26 -16.62 -15.04
CA LEU A 149 -10.56 -15.97 -15.09
C LEU A 149 -10.82 -15.46 -16.50
N VAL A 150 -11.97 -15.82 -17.06
CA VAL A 150 -12.40 -15.38 -18.39
C VAL A 150 -13.05 -14.02 -18.30
N ILE A 151 -12.53 -13.06 -19.07
CA ILE A 151 -12.99 -11.67 -19.06
C ILE A 151 -13.05 -11.08 -20.48
N SER A 152 -13.82 -10.04 -20.64
CA SER A 152 -13.71 -9.09 -21.74
C SER A 152 -13.63 -7.68 -21.18
N ALA A 153 -12.46 -7.06 -21.30
CA ALA A 153 -12.27 -5.66 -20.90
C ALA A 153 -13.12 -4.74 -21.78
N LYS A 154 -13.32 -5.07 -23.05
CA LYS A 154 -14.13 -4.31 -24.00
C LYS A 154 -15.62 -4.32 -23.62
N GLU A 155 -16.18 -5.51 -23.39
CA GLU A 155 -17.59 -5.68 -23.06
C GLU A 155 -17.85 -5.58 -21.54
N ARG A 156 -16.82 -5.27 -20.75
CA ARG A 156 -16.84 -5.17 -19.27
C ARG A 156 -17.40 -6.41 -18.58
N THR A 157 -17.21 -7.60 -19.17
CA THR A 157 -17.65 -8.85 -18.57
C THR A 157 -16.57 -9.46 -17.69
N GLY A 158 -16.96 -10.11 -16.60
CA GLY A 158 -16.03 -10.75 -15.66
C GLY A 158 -15.34 -9.80 -14.67
N ILE A 159 -15.58 -8.48 -14.73
CA ILE A 159 -14.91 -7.49 -13.85
C ILE A 159 -15.21 -7.75 -12.37
N LYS A 160 -16.45 -8.10 -12.00
CA LYS A 160 -16.79 -8.46 -10.61
C LYS A 160 -16.03 -9.68 -10.10
N LYS A 161 -15.71 -10.64 -10.98
CA LYS A 161 -14.89 -11.82 -10.62
C LYS A 161 -13.45 -11.43 -10.31
N ILE A 162 -12.91 -10.41 -10.98
CA ILE A 162 -11.57 -9.88 -10.67
C ILE A 162 -11.57 -9.27 -9.27
N HIS A 163 -12.58 -8.43 -8.94
CA HIS A 163 -12.68 -7.83 -7.60
C HIS A 163 -12.76 -8.91 -6.51
N GLN A 164 -13.55 -9.95 -6.73
CA GLN A 164 -13.65 -11.07 -5.80
C GLN A 164 -12.32 -11.83 -5.67
N ALA A 165 -11.64 -12.11 -6.78
CA ALA A 165 -10.34 -12.79 -6.76
C ALA A 165 -9.24 -11.94 -6.08
N ILE A 166 -9.29 -10.61 -6.20
CA ILE A 166 -8.41 -9.71 -5.45
C ILE A 166 -8.69 -9.84 -3.95
N LEU A 167 -9.96 -9.82 -3.53
CA LEU A 167 -10.35 -10.01 -2.12
C LEU A 167 -9.85 -11.36 -1.56
N GLU A 168 -9.99 -12.44 -2.32
CA GLU A 168 -9.57 -13.79 -1.91
C GLU A 168 -8.04 -13.94 -1.82
N LYS A 169 -7.29 -13.15 -2.62
CA LYS A 169 -5.82 -13.18 -2.66
C LYS A 169 -5.17 -12.03 -1.89
N LEU A 170 -5.95 -11.23 -1.16
CA LEU A 170 -5.37 -10.20 -0.29
C LEU A 170 -4.38 -10.85 0.69
N PRO A 171 -3.17 -10.30 0.83
CA PRO A 171 -2.26 -10.73 1.88
C PRO A 171 -2.96 -10.69 3.24
N ALA A 172 -2.75 -11.70 4.08
CA ALA A 172 -3.42 -11.83 5.38
C ALA A 172 -3.16 -10.61 6.30
N ASP A 173 -2.07 -9.91 6.06
CA ASP A 173 -1.64 -8.71 6.77
C ASP A 173 -2.05 -7.41 6.04
N PHE A 174 -2.69 -7.50 4.88
CA PHE A 174 -3.18 -6.32 4.17
C PHE A 174 -4.23 -5.59 5.01
N GLY A 175 -4.00 -4.30 5.25
CA GLY A 175 -4.85 -3.50 6.14
C GLY A 175 -4.65 -3.79 7.63
N GLN A 176 -3.82 -4.78 8.01
CA GLN A 176 -3.43 -5.06 9.39
C GLN A 176 -2.11 -4.36 9.79
N GLN A 177 -1.36 -3.86 8.82
CA GLN A 177 -0.21 -3.02 9.12
C GLN A 177 -0.70 -1.78 9.85
N THR A 178 -0.38 -1.71 11.10
CA THR A 178 -0.75 -0.59 11.97
C THR A 178 0.47 0.27 12.20
N ILE A 179 0.27 1.60 12.23
CA ILE A 179 1.34 2.59 12.43
C ILE A 179 2.07 2.31 13.75
N THR A 180 1.31 2.00 14.80
CA THR A 180 1.86 1.75 16.14
C THR A 180 2.21 0.28 16.38
N GLY A 181 1.92 -0.63 15.46
CA GLY A 181 2.20 -2.06 15.61
C GLY A 181 1.72 -2.61 16.95
N ASN A 182 2.61 -3.31 17.66
CA ASN A 182 2.37 -3.88 18.99
C ASN A 182 2.69 -2.91 20.14
N LEU A 183 3.11 -1.68 19.86
CA LEU A 183 3.48 -0.69 20.89
C LEU A 183 2.27 -0.20 21.69
N ALA A 184 1.07 -0.23 21.09
CA ALA A 184 -0.18 0.16 21.74
C ALA A 184 -1.27 -0.89 21.50
N LYS A 185 -2.02 -1.20 22.55
CA LYS A 185 -3.14 -2.16 22.58
C LYS A 185 -4.37 -1.51 23.19
N GLU A 186 -5.54 -2.19 23.03
CA GLU A 186 -6.80 -1.76 23.64
C GLU A 186 -6.64 -1.42 25.15
N GLY A 187 -7.14 -0.28 25.56
CA GLY A 187 -7.08 0.20 26.94
C GLY A 187 -5.75 0.84 27.37
N ASP A 188 -4.72 0.81 26.52
CA ASP A 188 -3.45 1.49 26.82
C ASP A 188 -3.65 3.02 26.82
N LEU A 189 -2.98 3.70 27.75
CA LEU A 189 -2.90 5.16 27.77
C LEU A 189 -1.72 5.62 26.91
N VAL A 190 -2.00 6.42 25.90
CA VAL A 190 -1.02 6.97 24.97
C VAL A 190 -1.03 8.49 25.02
N LEU A 191 0.15 9.09 25.18
CA LEU A 191 0.33 10.54 25.16
C LEU A 191 0.94 10.96 23.82
N LEU A 192 0.26 11.86 23.12
CA LEU A 192 0.76 12.51 21.91
C LEU A 192 1.29 13.89 22.26
N VAL A 193 2.59 14.11 22.10
CA VAL A 193 3.21 15.43 22.32
C VAL A 193 3.46 16.07 20.97
N MET A 194 2.68 17.10 20.64
CA MET A 194 2.67 17.75 19.34
C MET A 194 3.02 19.24 19.52
N PRO A 195 4.22 19.68 19.08
CA PRO A 195 4.57 21.09 19.14
C PRO A 195 3.65 21.90 18.22
N GLN A 196 3.47 23.17 18.53
CA GLN A 196 2.84 24.09 17.61
C GLN A 196 3.81 24.34 16.45
N ASP A 197 3.50 23.75 15.30
CA ASP A 197 4.29 23.95 14.09
C ASP A 197 3.92 25.30 13.45
N ILE A 198 4.89 26.22 13.41
CA ILE A 198 4.73 27.54 12.81
C ILE A 198 4.53 27.43 11.27
N GLN A 199 5.00 26.34 10.66
CA GLN A 199 4.86 26.08 9.23
C GLN A 199 3.55 25.36 8.85
N ALA A 200 2.87 24.74 9.82
CA ALA A 200 1.57 24.14 9.55
C ALA A 200 0.48 25.23 9.41
N PRO A 201 -0.46 25.07 8.47
CA PRO A 201 -1.61 25.98 8.41
C PRO A 201 -2.32 26.03 9.76
N LYS A 202 -2.55 27.24 10.28
CA LYS A 202 -3.22 27.44 11.60
C LYS A 202 -4.48 26.55 11.70
N GLY A 203 -4.57 25.79 12.79
CA GLY A 203 -5.70 24.92 13.09
C GLY A 203 -5.71 23.55 12.41
N ARG A 204 -4.59 23.10 11.83
CA ARG A 204 -4.48 21.78 11.22
C ARG A 204 -3.35 20.96 11.83
N LEU A 205 -3.62 19.70 12.12
CA LEU A 205 -2.61 18.69 12.42
C LEU A 205 -2.00 18.20 11.11
N ILE A 206 -0.72 17.83 11.13
CA ILE A 206 -0.07 17.18 9.98
C ILE A 206 -0.57 15.74 9.82
N LEU A 207 -0.51 15.23 8.60
CA LEU A 207 -1.09 13.92 8.26
C LEU A 207 -0.60 12.75 9.14
N PRO A 208 0.69 12.60 9.47
CA PRO A 208 1.15 11.56 10.39
C PRO A 208 0.50 11.61 11.78
N GLN A 209 0.30 12.79 12.32
CA GLN A 209 -0.35 12.99 13.64
C GLN A 209 -1.82 12.54 13.58
N VAL A 210 -2.55 12.97 12.54
CA VAL A 210 -3.96 12.59 12.34
C VAL A 210 -4.12 11.08 12.15
N GLN A 211 -3.28 10.46 11.34
CA GLN A 211 -3.36 9.02 11.07
C GLN A 211 -3.05 8.19 12.30
N THR A 212 -1.99 8.55 13.04
CA THR A 212 -1.62 7.86 14.28
C THR A 212 -2.72 7.99 15.33
N MET A 213 -3.26 9.20 15.53
CA MET A 213 -4.37 9.43 16.44
C MET A 213 -5.60 8.58 16.06
N ARG A 214 -5.96 8.57 14.79
CA ARG A 214 -7.10 7.79 14.30
C ARG A 214 -6.91 6.30 14.56
N GLU A 215 -5.74 5.75 14.25
CA GLU A 215 -5.44 4.34 14.52
C GLU A 215 -5.52 4.00 16.00
N LEU A 216 -4.97 4.84 16.87
CA LEU A 216 -5.03 4.62 18.32
C LEU A 216 -6.48 4.60 18.84
N LEU A 217 -7.34 5.45 18.30
CA LEU A 217 -8.77 5.47 18.64
C LEU A 217 -9.47 4.19 18.10
N ASP A 218 -9.13 3.74 16.89
CA ASP A 218 -9.66 2.50 16.32
C ASP A 218 -9.21 1.26 17.14
N LYS A 219 -8.00 1.31 17.73
CA LYS A 219 -7.50 0.31 18.69
C LYS A 219 -8.11 0.45 20.09
N LYS A 220 -9.01 1.41 20.29
CA LYS A 220 -9.62 1.72 21.61
C LYS A 220 -8.59 2.07 22.69
N CYS A 221 -7.51 2.75 22.32
CA CYS A 221 -6.58 3.33 23.27
C CYS A 221 -7.18 4.60 23.90
N LEU A 222 -6.72 4.92 25.11
CA LEU A 222 -6.97 6.20 25.75
C LEU A 222 -5.93 7.19 25.26
N VAL A 223 -6.34 8.13 24.41
CA VAL A 223 -5.42 9.10 23.78
C VAL A 223 -5.53 10.45 24.46
N VAL A 224 -4.41 10.93 24.98
CA VAL A 224 -4.25 12.30 25.50
C VAL A 224 -3.27 13.03 24.61
N SER A 225 -3.48 14.30 24.36
CA SER A 225 -2.56 15.13 23.57
C SER A 225 -2.24 16.42 24.29
N CYS A 226 -0.99 16.87 24.15
CA CYS A 226 -0.54 18.14 24.71
C CYS A 226 0.54 18.77 23.82
N THR A 227 0.81 20.03 24.06
CA THR A 227 1.97 20.75 23.52
C THR A 227 3.20 20.50 24.38
N THR A 228 4.38 20.83 23.85
CA THR A 228 5.66 20.55 24.52
C THR A 228 5.81 21.25 25.88
N ASP A 229 5.24 22.43 26.01
CA ASP A 229 5.24 23.22 27.25
C ASP A 229 4.30 22.66 28.34
N GLN A 230 3.36 21.80 27.98
CA GLN A 230 2.35 21.23 28.86
C GLN A 230 2.64 19.79 29.31
N ILE A 231 3.80 19.22 28.97
CA ILE A 231 4.12 17.82 29.30
C ILE A 231 4.00 17.54 30.79
N ALA A 232 4.67 18.35 31.62
CA ALA A 232 4.70 18.14 33.06
C ALA A 232 3.30 18.21 33.69
N SER A 233 2.52 19.25 33.36
CA SER A 233 1.15 19.41 33.86
C SER A 233 0.22 18.29 33.36
N THR A 234 0.39 17.86 32.13
CA THR A 234 -0.39 16.73 31.59
C THR A 234 -0.07 15.45 32.32
N LEU A 235 1.21 15.11 32.51
CA LEU A 235 1.62 13.89 33.23
C LEU A 235 1.11 13.92 34.72
N GLN A 236 1.07 15.07 35.38
CA GLN A 236 0.51 15.21 36.72
C GLN A 236 -1.01 15.01 36.75
N ALA A 237 -1.72 15.39 35.72
CA ALA A 237 -3.18 15.23 35.61
C ALA A 237 -3.62 13.78 35.32
N LEU A 238 -2.71 12.90 34.88
CA LEU A 238 -3.02 11.53 34.59
C LEU A 238 -3.02 10.65 35.83
N SER A 239 -4.01 9.76 35.96
CA SER A 239 -4.11 8.80 37.07
C SER A 239 -3.04 7.70 37.04
N ARG A 240 -2.41 7.49 35.89
CA ARG A 240 -1.33 6.53 35.68
C ARG A 240 -0.39 7.03 34.58
N PRO A 241 0.89 6.63 34.57
CA PRO A 241 1.80 7.01 33.48
C PRO A 241 1.33 6.45 32.15
N PRO A 242 1.54 7.18 31.04
CA PRO A 242 1.25 6.65 29.71
C PRO A 242 2.19 5.49 29.40
N LYS A 243 1.65 4.44 28.77
CA LYS A 243 2.47 3.32 28.31
C LYS A 243 3.36 3.70 27.15
N LEU A 244 2.84 4.54 26.25
CA LEU A 244 3.53 5.00 25.05
C LEU A 244 3.39 6.52 24.95
N ILE A 245 4.49 7.18 24.64
CA ILE A 245 4.54 8.60 24.30
C ILE A 245 5.01 8.70 22.84
N ILE A 246 4.29 9.45 22.02
CA ILE A 246 4.61 9.68 20.62
C ILE A 246 4.78 11.18 20.41
N THR A 247 5.88 11.58 19.78
CA THR A 247 6.21 13.00 19.61
C THR A 247 6.79 13.28 18.23
N ASP A 248 6.93 14.56 17.88
CA ASP A 248 7.69 14.95 16.70
C ASP A 248 9.19 14.85 16.96
N SER A 249 9.97 14.50 15.93
CA SER A 249 11.43 14.31 16.05
C SER A 249 12.14 15.57 16.56
N GLN A 250 11.63 16.75 16.25
CA GLN A 250 12.22 18.04 16.66
C GLN A 250 12.24 18.24 18.19
N VAL A 251 11.28 17.68 18.90
CA VAL A 251 11.14 17.84 20.37
C VAL A 251 11.38 16.54 21.12
N PHE A 252 11.93 15.53 20.45
CA PHE A 252 12.16 14.20 21.02
C PHE A 252 13.01 14.24 22.28
N HIS A 253 14.11 15.01 22.30
CA HIS A 253 14.99 15.13 23.45
C HIS A 253 14.28 15.76 24.66
N THR A 254 13.52 16.83 24.45
CA THR A 254 12.76 17.49 25.50
C THR A 254 11.73 16.56 26.15
N VAL A 255 11.08 15.72 25.34
CA VAL A 255 10.13 14.72 25.83
C VAL A 255 10.85 13.58 26.56
N TYR A 256 12.02 13.17 26.06
CA TYR A 256 12.83 12.13 26.68
C TYR A 256 13.25 12.48 28.11
N GLU A 257 13.63 13.74 28.36
CA GLU A 257 14.02 14.20 29.68
C GLU A 257 12.88 14.26 30.72
N GLN A 258 11.64 14.42 30.25
CA GLN A 258 10.45 14.56 31.08
C GLN A 258 9.59 13.32 31.20
N LYS A 259 9.84 12.31 30.37
CA LYS A 259 9.01 11.09 30.35
C LYS A 259 9.17 10.25 31.63
N PRO A 260 8.10 9.61 32.12
CA PRO A 260 8.22 8.57 33.15
C PRO A 260 9.14 7.44 32.72
N ALA A 261 9.89 6.87 33.68
CA ALA A 261 10.86 5.80 33.40
C ALA A 261 10.23 4.60 32.65
N ASP A 262 9.03 4.20 33.03
CA ASP A 262 8.30 3.04 32.48
C ASP A 262 7.58 3.33 31.16
N SER A 263 7.53 4.59 30.72
CA SER A 263 6.90 4.94 29.45
C SER A 263 7.82 4.68 28.27
N LEU A 264 7.30 4.03 27.24
CA LEU A 264 7.97 3.93 25.93
C LEU A 264 7.91 5.28 25.24
N LEU A 265 8.93 5.62 24.46
CA LEU A 265 8.99 6.85 23.66
C LEU A 265 9.34 6.52 22.21
N THR A 266 8.61 7.12 21.29
CA THR A 266 8.89 7.05 19.85
C THR A 266 8.50 8.36 19.17
N SER A 267 8.81 8.49 17.86
CA SER A 267 8.38 9.65 17.09
C SER A 267 7.41 9.26 15.96
N PHE A 268 6.59 10.23 15.52
CA PHE A 268 5.70 10.04 14.37
C PHE A 268 6.48 9.64 13.12
N SER A 269 7.66 10.20 12.89
CA SER A 269 8.51 9.88 11.74
C SER A 269 9.02 8.44 11.78
N VAL A 270 9.45 7.95 12.93
CA VAL A 270 9.89 6.55 13.12
C VAL A 270 8.73 5.59 12.88
N LEU A 271 7.56 5.85 13.47
CA LEU A 271 6.36 5.03 13.25
C LEU A 271 5.97 4.97 11.78
N MET A 272 5.99 6.12 11.10
CA MET A 272 5.62 6.20 9.68
C MET A 272 6.67 5.54 8.77
N ALA A 273 7.96 5.60 9.10
CA ALA A 273 9.00 4.88 8.37
C ALA A 273 8.81 3.35 8.47
N GLY A 274 8.49 2.85 9.67
CA GLY A 274 8.17 1.44 9.84
C GLY A 274 6.90 1.01 9.13
N TYR A 275 5.87 1.84 9.20
CA TYR A 275 4.61 1.59 8.50
C TYR A 275 4.78 1.56 6.97
N LYS A 276 5.74 2.30 6.42
CA LYS A 276 6.10 2.27 5.00
C LYS A 276 7.02 1.12 4.60
N GLY A 277 7.50 0.33 5.55
CA GLY A 277 8.44 -0.76 5.31
C GLY A 277 9.91 -0.34 5.21
N ASP A 278 10.23 0.92 5.47
CA ASP A 278 11.61 1.44 5.40
C ASP A 278 12.48 0.96 6.58
N ILE A 279 11.86 0.49 7.67
CA ILE A 279 12.55 0.04 8.89
C ILE A 279 11.81 -1.18 9.48
N HIS A 280 12.54 -2.24 9.85
CA HIS A 280 11.94 -3.40 10.54
C HIS A 280 11.46 -3.04 11.95
N PRO A 281 10.28 -3.52 12.41
CA PRO A 281 9.69 -3.17 13.72
C PRO A 281 10.59 -3.43 14.93
N VAL A 282 11.53 -4.38 14.84
CA VAL A 282 12.45 -4.72 15.93
C VAL A 282 13.43 -3.59 16.27
N SER A 283 13.68 -2.67 15.34
CA SER A 283 14.57 -1.52 15.57
C SER A 283 13.94 -0.35 16.33
N TYR A 284 12.61 -0.35 16.53
CA TYR A 284 11.90 0.74 17.21
C TYR A 284 12.24 0.90 18.68
N THR A 285 12.60 -0.19 19.35
CA THR A 285 12.90 -0.18 20.79
C THR A 285 14.38 0.11 21.08
N HIS A 286 15.25 0.07 20.07
CA HIS A 286 16.70 0.23 20.22
C HIS A 286 17.28 1.49 19.58
N LEU A 287 16.47 2.40 19.03
CA LEU A 287 16.93 3.76 18.73
C LEU A 287 17.13 4.55 20.05
N ARG A 288 17.92 3.93 20.92
CA ARG A 288 18.53 4.62 22.05
C ARG A 288 19.61 5.54 21.49
N ALA A 289 19.40 6.85 21.65
CA ALA A 289 20.47 7.83 21.84
C ALA A 289 21.58 7.97 20.76
N HIS A 290 21.50 7.32 19.60
CA HIS A 290 22.57 7.43 18.58
C HIS A 290 22.30 8.40 17.43
N GLU A 291 21.11 8.95 17.29
CA GLU A 291 20.84 9.97 16.26
C GLU A 291 21.18 11.40 16.67
N THR A 292 21.60 11.64 17.90
CA THR A 292 21.99 12.98 18.36
C THR A 292 23.48 13.32 18.17
N LEU A 293 24.26 12.51 17.47
CA LEU A 293 25.70 12.75 17.25
C LEU A 293 26.08 12.78 15.76
N ARG A 294 25.31 13.41 14.90
CA ARG A 294 25.79 13.84 13.57
C ARG A 294 25.23 15.21 13.25
N HIS A 295 25.91 16.20 13.71
CA HIS A 295 26.18 17.46 13.04
C HIS A 295 27.65 17.54 12.80
#